data_121d8a73ebb79ea9a0a61c29df9cb2f5
#
_entry.id   121d8a73ebb79ea9a0a61c29df9cb2f5
#
_cell.length_a   1.000
_cell.length_b   1.000
_cell.length_c   1.000
_cell.angle_alpha   90.00
_cell.angle_beta   90.00
_cell.angle_gamma   90.00
#
_symmetry.space_group_name_H-M   'P 1'
#
loop_
_entity.id
_entity.type
_entity.pdbx_description
1 polymer ?
#
loop_
_entity_poly.entity_id
_entity_poly.type
_entity_poly.pdbx_seq_one_letter_code
_entity_poly.pdbx_strand_id
1 'polypeptide(L)'
;MKEKNINSFWSFNQEQSYEWAFWKNAVKKYALDNIRDTNVCFMYPNNETKFIFERLTSIVLELNKKYFNFNLLGFQEGLQFTNYKAPNGKYGKHVDKTSPDCASVIRKMSLSVQLSDPKDYKGGNLILHTSEKKTIMSKEQGMLILFPSYTLHEVKKITKGERNSLVGWITGEPFK
;
A
#
# COMPACT_ATOMS: atom_id res chain seq x y z
N MET A 1 3.20 -9.59 10.88
CA MET A 1 3.72 -8.80 9.75
C MET A 1 4.54 -9.72 8.86
N LYS A 2 4.33 -9.65 7.56
CA LYS A 2 5.07 -10.48 6.58
C LYS A 2 5.46 -9.63 5.38
N GLU A 3 6.66 -9.85 4.91
CA GLU A 3 7.24 -9.25 3.73
C GLU A 3 7.47 -10.34 2.67
N LYS A 4 7.22 -10.03 1.41
CA LYS A 4 7.51 -10.89 0.27
C LYS A 4 8.06 -10.01 -0.85
N ASN A 5 9.24 -10.35 -1.34
CA ASN A 5 9.74 -9.72 -2.55
C ASN A 5 9.02 -10.31 -3.77
N ILE A 6 8.35 -9.45 -4.51
CA ILE A 6 7.57 -9.83 -5.70
C ILE A 6 8.18 -9.28 -7.00
N ASN A 7 9.44 -8.86 -6.97
CA ASN A 7 10.12 -8.35 -8.17
C ASN A 7 10.09 -9.33 -9.34
N SER A 8 10.14 -10.63 -9.08
CA SER A 8 9.98 -11.65 -10.12
C SER A 8 8.58 -11.66 -10.76
N PHE A 9 7.58 -11.12 -10.07
CA PHE A 9 6.21 -10.96 -10.59
C PHE A 9 6.05 -9.63 -11.34
N TRP A 10 6.90 -8.66 -11.04
CA TRP A 10 6.95 -7.33 -11.64
C TRP A 10 8.19 -7.24 -12.53
N SER A 11 8.35 -8.17 -13.48
CA SER A 11 9.33 -7.93 -14.54
C SER A 11 8.88 -6.68 -15.29
N PHE A 12 9.43 -5.55 -14.89
CA PHE A 12 9.22 -4.26 -15.53
C PHE A 12 9.81 -4.34 -16.93
N ASN A 13 9.02 -4.77 -17.90
CA ASN A 13 9.30 -4.52 -19.29
C ASN A 13 8.99 -3.04 -19.59
N GLN A 14 9.49 -2.54 -20.68
CA GLN A 14 9.39 -1.13 -21.08
C GLN A 14 7.91 -0.65 -21.18
N GLU A 15 6.98 -1.51 -21.52
CA GLU A 15 5.54 -1.23 -21.57
C GLU A 15 4.94 -0.88 -20.21
N GLN A 16 5.32 -1.59 -19.14
CA GLN A 16 4.83 -1.30 -17.79
C GLN A 16 5.37 0.02 -17.24
N SER A 17 6.48 0.56 -17.75
CA SER A 17 6.99 1.87 -17.35
C SER A 17 6.09 3.01 -17.85
N TYR A 18 5.42 2.85 -18.98
CA TYR A 18 4.45 3.85 -19.47
C TYR A 18 3.17 3.89 -18.63
N GLU A 19 2.68 2.76 -18.16
CA GLU A 19 1.51 2.69 -17.26
C GLU A 19 1.76 3.43 -15.94
N TRP A 20 2.91 3.22 -15.33
CA TRP A 20 3.26 3.96 -14.10
C TRP A 20 3.40 5.47 -14.33
N ALA A 21 3.87 5.90 -15.51
CA ALA A 21 3.92 7.31 -15.86
C ALA A 21 2.51 7.92 -15.96
N PHE A 22 1.53 7.19 -16.52
CA PHE A 22 0.14 7.61 -16.55
C PHE A 22 -0.41 7.84 -15.14
N TRP A 23 -0.23 6.89 -14.23
CA TRP A 23 -0.72 7.01 -12.86
C TRP A 23 -0.04 8.14 -12.09
N LYS A 24 1.24 8.39 -12.31
CA LYS A 24 1.95 9.54 -11.75
C LYS A 24 1.31 10.88 -12.16
N ASN A 25 0.81 10.97 -13.37
CA ASN A 25 0.16 12.20 -13.87
C ASN A 25 -1.31 12.34 -13.43
N ALA A 26 -1.98 11.22 -13.11
CA ALA A 26 -3.36 11.20 -12.68
C ALA A 26 -3.56 11.51 -11.18
N VAL A 27 -2.49 11.56 -10.40
CA VAL A 27 -2.58 11.78 -8.95
C VAL A 27 -3.09 13.18 -8.60
N LYS A 28 -3.97 13.24 -7.60
CA LYS A 28 -4.45 14.48 -6.99
C LYS A 28 -3.84 14.64 -5.61
N LYS A 29 -3.57 15.89 -5.22
CA LYS A 29 -3.05 16.18 -3.89
C LYS A 29 -4.08 15.78 -2.83
N TYR A 30 -3.63 15.05 -1.82
CA TYR A 30 -4.39 14.71 -0.64
C TYR A 30 -3.65 15.18 0.60
N ALA A 31 -4.15 16.23 1.22
CA ALA A 31 -3.63 16.80 2.46
C ALA A 31 -4.70 16.71 3.54
N LEU A 32 -4.34 16.20 4.71
CA LEU A 32 -5.21 16.10 5.87
C LEU A 32 -4.46 16.69 7.07
N ASP A 33 -4.85 17.89 7.51
CA ASP A 33 -4.47 18.58 8.76
C ASP A 33 -3.09 18.22 9.32
N ASN A 34 -2.03 18.50 8.58
CA ASN A 34 -0.65 18.16 8.93
C ASN A 34 -0.33 16.66 9.14
N ILE A 35 -1.30 15.76 9.07
CA ILE A 35 -1.11 14.32 9.24
C ILE A 35 -0.64 13.70 7.94
N ARG A 36 -1.23 14.10 6.80
CA ARG A 36 -0.94 13.51 5.49
C ARG A 36 -0.62 14.60 4.46
N ASP A 37 0.48 14.41 3.73
CA ASP A 37 0.83 15.19 2.54
C ASP A 37 1.27 14.21 1.45
N THR A 38 0.37 13.87 0.55
CA THR A 38 0.61 12.92 -0.54
C THR A 38 -0.23 13.27 -1.75
N ASN A 39 0.18 12.75 -2.91
CA ASN A 39 -0.68 12.70 -4.08
C ASN A 39 -1.20 11.27 -4.25
N VAL A 40 -2.46 11.10 -4.55
CA VAL A 40 -3.10 9.78 -4.70
C VAL A 40 -3.94 9.68 -5.97
N CYS A 41 -4.03 8.47 -6.49
CA CYS A 41 -4.96 8.07 -7.53
C CYS A 41 -5.49 6.68 -7.21
N PHE A 42 -6.77 6.44 -7.48
CA PHE A 42 -7.37 5.12 -7.30
C PHE A 42 -7.47 4.38 -8.63
N MET A 43 -7.03 3.14 -8.60
CA MET A 43 -7.06 2.19 -9.70
C MET A 43 -8.14 1.15 -9.41
N TYR A 44 -9.04 0.95 -10.36
CA TYR A 44 -10.08 -0.07 -10.30
C TYR A 44 -9.80 -1.17 -11.33
N PRO A 45 -10.30 -2.40 -11.13
CA PRO A 45 -10.08 -3.47 -12.09
C PRO A 45 -10.76 -3.16 -13.43
N ASN A 46 -9.99 -3.26 -14.50
CA ASN A 46 -10.41 -3.19 -15.89
C ASN A 46 -9.52 -4.10 -16.74
N ASN A 47 -9.65 -4.10 -18.05
CA ASN A 47 -8.85 -4.97 -18.94
C ASN A 47 -7.32 -4.76 -18.79
N GLU A 48 -6.88 -3.55 -18.47
CA GLU A 48 -5.46 -3.19 -18.35
C GLU A 48 -4.90 -3.48 -16.94
N THR A 49 -5.74 -3.35 -15.90
CA THR A 49 -5.31 -3.41 -14.49
C THR A 49 -5.65 -4.74 -13.81
N LYS A 50 -6.53 -5.55 -14.41
CA LYS A 50 -7.04 -6.81 -13.85
C LYS A 50 -5.91 -7.73 -13.38
N PHE A 51 -4.84 -7.86 -14.15
CA PHE A 51 -3.70 -8.71 -13.81
C PHE A 51 -3.02 -8.32 -12.47
N ILE A 52 -3.05 -7.02 -12.12
CA ILE A 52 -2.51 -6.52 -10.84
C ILE A 52 -3.34 -7.07 -9.69
N PHE A 53 -4.66 -6.94 -9.79
CA PHE A 53 -5.59 -7.46 -8.78
C PHE A 53 -5.48 -8.96 -8.61
N GLU A 54 -5.41 -9.72 -9.71
CA GLU A 54 -5.26 -11.18 -9.69
C GLU A 54 -3.97 -11.62 -8.99
N ARG A 55 -2.84 -10.98 -9.31
CA ARG A 55 -1.56 -11.26 -8.69
C ARG A 55 -1.55 -10.93 -7.20
N LEU A 56 -2.05 -9.75 -6.83
CA LEU A 56 -2.12 -9.35 -5.43
C LEU A 56 -3.05 -10.27 -4.63
N THR A 57 -4.21 -10.64 -5.19
CA THR A 57 -5.14 -11.57 -4.57
C THR A 57 -4.47 -12.92 -4.30
N SER A 58 -3.77 -13.48 -5.29
CA SER A 58 -3.06 -14.76 -5.12
C SER A 58 -2.05 -14.71 -3.96
N ILE A 59 -1.24 -13.66 -3.90
CA ILE A 59 -0.23 -13.49 -2.85
C ILE A 59 -0.89 -13.29 -1.48
N VAL A 60 -1.95 -12.48 -1.43
CA VAL A 60 -2.68 -12.23 -0.18
C VAL A 60 -3.30 -13.50 0.37
N LEU A 61 -3.93 -14.32 -0.49
CA LEU A 61 -4.53 -15.59 -0.07
C LEU A 61 -3.48 -16.58 0.44
N GLU A 62 -2.33 -16.69 -0.24
CA GLU A 62 -1.20 -17.51 0.23
C GLU A 62 -0.72 -17.08 1.61
N LEU A 63 -0.45 -15.78 1.79
CA LEU A 63 0.05 -15.25 3.05
C LEU A 63 -1.00 -15.30 4.16
N ASN A 64 -2.28 -15.06 3.82
CA ASN A 64 -3.38 -15.18 4.77
C ASN A 64 -3.51 -16.61 5.29
N LYS A 65 -3.53 -17.60 4.41
CA LYS A 65 -3.58 -19.01 4.80
C LYS A 65 -2.42 -19.41 5.72
N LYS A 66 -1.24 -18.88 5.45
CA LYS A 66 -0.02 -19.25 6.19
C LYS A 66 0.13 -18.55 7.54
N TYR A 67 -0.36 -17.30 7.68
CA TYR A 67 0.04 -16.45 8.79
C TYR A 67 -1.10 -15.78 9.56
N PHE A 68 -2.28 -15.55 8.95
CA PHE A 68 -3.32 -14.73 9.56
C PHE A 68 -4.64 -15.46 9.74
N ASN A 69 -5.03 -16.27 8.76
CA ASN A 69 -6.27 -17.06 8.76
C ASN A 69 -7.54 -16.22 8.95
N PHE A 70 -7.60 -15.04 8.34
CA PHE A 70 -8.79 -14.19 8.34
C PHE A 70 -9.82 -14.67 7.31
N ASN A 71 -11.12 -14.48 7.60
CA ASN A 71 -12.19 -14.60 6.62
C ASN A 71 -12.20 -13.37 5.72
N LEU A 72 -11.69 -13.52 4.49
CA LEU A 72 -11.53 -12.44 3.53
C LEU A 72 -12.61 -12.48 2.46
N LEU A 73 -13.12 -11.31 2.09
CA LEU A 73 -14.05 -11.10 0.97
C LEU A 73 -13.36 -10.55 -0.28
N GLY A 74 -12.13 -10.05 -0.15
CA GLY A 74 -11.34 -9.51 -1.24
C GLY A 74 -11.24 -7.99 -1.27
N PHE A 75 -10.83 -7.45 -2.43
CA PHE A 75 -10.74 -6.01 -2.64
C PHE A 75 -12.12 -5.45 -2.96
N GLN A 76 -12.69 -4.68 -2.05
CA GLN A 76 -13.95 -3.93 -2.25
C GLN A 76 -13.69 -2.45 -2.60
N GLU A 77 -12.44 -2.03 -2.48
CA GLU A 77 -11.98 -0.68 -2.81
C GLU A 77 -10.94 -0.75 -3.94
N GLY A 78 -10.78 0.35 -4.67
CA GLY A 78 -9.68 0.48 -5.64
C GLY A 78 -8.31 0.43 -4.95
N LEU A 79 -7.30 -0.03 -5.67
CA LEU A 79 -5.91 0.11 -5.23
C LEU A 79 -5.50 1.58 -5.30
N GLN A 80 -4.86 2.09 -4.25
CA GLN A 80 -4.41 3.47 -4.17
C GLN A 80 -2.96 3.58 -4.61
N PHE A 81 -2.70 4.15 -5.78
CA PHE A 81 -1.37 4.63 -6.13
C PHE A 81 -1.07 5.88 -5.31
N THR A 82 0.05 5.88 -4.60
CA THR A 82 0.42 6.95 -3.68
C THR A 82 1.81 7.48 -4.03
N ASN A 83 1.90 8.79 -4.22
CA ASN A 83 3.14 9.49 -4.52
C ASN A 83 3.46 10.48 -3.40
N TYR A 84 4.58 10.28 -2.73
CA TYR A 84 5.13 11.16 -1.70
C TYR A 84 6.31 11.94 -2.28
N LYS A 85 6.23 13.28 -2.24
CA LYS A 85 7.27 14.18 -2.78
C LYS A 85 8.02 14.91 -1.67
N ALA A 86 9.33 15.11 -1.86
CA ALA A 86 10.09 16.01 -1.04
C ALA A 86 9.59 17.48 -1.21
N PRO A 87 9.76 18.35 -0.18
CA PRO A 87 10.36 18.05 1.10
C PRO A 87 9.38 17.57 2.19
N ASN A 88 8.08 17.46 1.91
CA ASN A 88 7.06 17.30 2.95
C ASN A 88 6.25 16.01 2.88
N GLY A 89 6.32 15.25 1.79
CA GLY A 89 5.55 14.04 1.60
C GLY A 89 5.66 13.09 2.80
N LYS A 90 4.53 12.82 3.47
CA LYS A 90 4.45 12.00 4.68
C LYS A 90 3.05 11.46 4.89
N TYR A 91 2.92 10.48 5.77
CA TYR A 91 1.66 10.10 6.39
C TYR A 91 1.91 9.74 7.85
N GLY A 92 1.37 10.54 8.76
CA GLY A 92 1.52 10.37 10.19
C GLY A 92 0.91 9.07 10.70
N LYS A 93 1.06 8.80 12.00
CA LYS A 93 0.56 7.59 12.63
C LYS A 93 -0.96 7.46 12.47
N HIS A 94 -1.41 6.33 11.94
CA HIS A 94 -2.81 5.99 11.76
C HIS A 94 -3.01 4.49 11.72
N VAL A 95 -4.27 4.07 11.78
CA VAL A 95 -4.74 2.71 11.46
C VAL A 95 -5.68 2.82 10.27
N ASP A 96 -5.74 1.78 9.45
CA ASP A 96 -6.61 1.74 8.27
C ASP A 96 -8.04 1.32 8.67
N LYS A 97 -8.78 2.28 9.21
CA LYS A 97 -10.19 2.03 9.56
C LYS A 97 -11.07 1.96 8.32
N THR A 98 -12.07 1.09 8.37
CA THR A 98 -13.19 1.13 7.41
C THR A 98 -14.03 2.37 7.66
N SER A 99 -14.63 2.92 6.60
CA SER A 99 -15.62 4.00 6.77
C SER A 99 -16.77 3.53 7.65
N PRO A 100 -17.30 4.37 8.56
CA PRO A 100 -18.47 4.06 9.37
C PRO A 100 -19.69 3.64 8.55
N ASP A 101 -19.80 4.12 7.30
CA ASP A 101 -20.91 3.83 6.39
C ASP A 101 -20.86 2.40 5.79
N CYS A 102 -19.76 1.66 6.01
CA CYS A 102 -19.56 0.29 5.54
C CYS A 102 -19.58 -0.72 6.70
N ALA A 103 -20.59 -0.67 7.55
CA ALA A 103 -20.68 -1.47 8.77
C ALA A 103 -20.70 -3.00 8.57
N SER A 104 -21.09 -3.47 7.38
CA SER A 104 -21.18 -4.91 7.07
C SER A 104 -19.85 -5.56 6.69
N VAL A 105 -18.85 -4.78 6.30
CA VAL A 105 -17.52 -5.27 5.92
C VAL A 105 -16.45 -4.36 6.51
N ILE A 106 -15.36 -4.94 6.98
CA ILE A 106 -14.25 -4.18 7.54
C ILE A 106 -12.95 -4.49 6.81
N ARG A 107 -12.02 -3.53 6.79
CA ARG A 107 -10.66 -3.77 6.33
C ARG A 107 -9.96 -4.72 7.29
N LYS A 108 -9.62 -5.90 6.84
CA LYS A 108 -8.90 -6.92 7.62
C LYS A 108 -7.40 -6.78 7.45
N MET A 109 -6.98 -6.56 6.22
CA MET A 109 -5.56 -6.50 5.88
C MET A 109 -5.27 -5.30 5.01
N SER A 110 -4.12 -4.69 5.26
CA SER A 110 -3.54 -3.64 4.44
C SER A 110 -2.29 -4.17 3.76
N LEU A 111 -2.12 -3.82 2.50
CA LEU A 111 -0.90 -4.10 1.77
C LEU A 111 -0.25 -2.80 1.26
N SER A 112 1.07 -2.81 1.16
CA SER A 112 1.83 -1.76 0.50
C SER A 112 2.91 -2.39 -0.37
N VAL A 113 2.91 -2.06 -1.67
CA VAL A 113 3.95 -2.46 -2.61
C VAL A 113 4.88 -1.28 -2.86
N GLN A 114 6.19 -1.48 -2.70
CA GLN A 114 7.20 -0.46 -2.98
C GLN A 114 7.44 -0.39 -4.48
N LEU A 115 7.15 0.77 -5.10
CA LEU A 115 7.28 0.93 -6.57
C LEU A 115 8.54 1.71 -6.98
N SER A 116 9.09 2.55 -6.10
CA SER A 116 10.31 3.31 -6.37
C SER A 116 11.56 2.53 -6.01
N ASP A 117 12.63 2.71 -6.80
CA ASP A 117 13.99 2.30 -6.37
C ASP A 117 14.37 3.11 -5.11
N PRO A 118 14.87 2.47 -4.04
CA PRO A 118 15.29 3.17 -2.82
C PRO A 118 16.43 4.18 -3.04
N LYS A 119 17.14 4.13 -4.17
CA LYS A 119 18.17 5.10 -4.55
C LYS A 119 17.60 6.44 -4.98
N ASP A 120 16.34 6.47 -5.45
CA ASP A 120 15.69 7.66 -6.02
C ASP A 120 15.21 8.64 -4.95
N TYR A 121 15.16 8.21 -3.66
CA TYR A 121 14.62 9.04 -2.60
C TYR A 121 15.29 8.83 -1.24
N LYS A 122 15.17 9.84 -0.37
CA LYS A 122 15.61 9.78 1.03
C LYS A 122 14.43 10.02 1.97
N GLY A 123 14.44 9.35 3.12
CA GLY A 123 13.30 9.35 4.05
C GLY A 123 12.23 8.33 3.64
N GLY A 124 10.97 8.62 3.91
CA GLY A 124 9.82 7.83 3.44
C GLY A 124 9.74 6.41 3.99
N ASN A 125 10.33 6.12 5.15
CA ASN A 125 10.24 4.80 5.76
C ASN A 125 8.81 4.49 6.15
N LEU A 126 8.27 3.36 5.69
CA LEU A 126 7.07 2.77 6.27
C LEU A 126 7.46 2.10 7.59
N ILE A 127 6.81 2.51 8.66
CA ILE A 127 7.04 1.98 10.02
C ILE A 127 5.76 1.38 10.54
N LEU A 128 5.83 0.15 11.00
CA LEU A 128 4.75 -0.52 11.73
C LEU A 128 5.06 -0.51 13.23
N HIS A 129 4.05 -0.14 14.02
CA HIS A 129 4.13 -0.11 15.47
C HIS A 129 3.39 -1.32 16.03
N THR A 130 4.13 -2.34 16.47
CA THR A 130 3.59 -3.56 17.07
C THR A 130 4.04 -3.63 18.52
N SER A 131 3.11 -3.38 19.45
CA SER A 131 3.41 -3.25 20.89
C SER A 131 4.50 -2.21 21.17
N GLU A 132 5.56 -2.54 21.87
CA GLU A 132 6.65 -1.63 22.23
C GLU A 132 7.67 -1.42 21.09
N LYS A 133 7.61 -2.24 20.04
CA LYS A 133 8.61 -2.22 18.96
C LYS A 133 8.11 -1.44 17.75
N LYS A 134 9.04 -0.68 17.16
CA LYS A 134 8.89 -0.08 15.84
C LYS A 134 9.65 -0.93 14.84
N THR A 135 8.98 -1.38 13.79
CA THR A 135 9.63 -2.12 12.72
C THR A 135 9.67 -1.26 11.47
N ILE A 136 10.86 -0.96 11.00
CA ILE A 136 11.07 -0.26 9.73
C ILE A 136 10.99 -1.30 8.62
N MET A 137 10.09 -1.08 7.66
CA MET A 137 9.88 -1.98 6.55
C MET A 137 10.95 -1.82 5.48
N SER A 138 11.18 -2.90 4.72
CA SER A 138 12.06 -2.87 3.55
C SER A 138 11.62 -1.81 2.55
N LYS A 139 12.58 -1.15 1.92
CA LYS A 139 12.39 -0.21 0.83
C LYS A 139 12.65 -0.81 -0.55
N GLU A 140 13.02 -2.08 -0.60
CA GLU A 140 13.37 -2.76 -1.83
C GLU A 140 12.21 -2.64 -2.83
N GLN A 141 12.54 -2.26 -4.06
CA GLN A 141 11.55 -2.14 -5.13
C GLN A 141 10.87 -3.49 -5.38
N GLY A 142 9.55 -3.50 -5.51
CA GLY A 142 8.74 -4.72 -5.63
C GLY A 142 8.46 -5.43 -4.31
N MET A 143 8.95 -4.95 -3.19
CA MET A 143 8.62 -5.52 -1.87
C MET A 143 7.15 -5.27 -1.55
N LEU A 144 6.40 -6.34 -1.29
CA LEU A 144 5.05 -6.30 -0.75
C LEU A 144 5.09 -6.49 0.76
N ILE A 145 4.50 -5.57 1.48
CA ILE A 145 4.33 -5.60 2.94
C ILE A 145 2.85 -5.80 3.23
N LEU A 146 2.51 -6.87 3.96
CA LEU A 146 1.14 -7.23 4.32
C LEU A 146 1.00 -7.24 5.84
N PHE A 147 -0.03 -6.55 6.37
CA PHE A 147 -0.25 -6.45 7.81
C PHE A 147 -1.74 -6.26 8.12
N PRO A 148 -2.20 -6.60 9.36
CA PRO A 148 -3.57 -6.35 9.79
C PRO A 148 -3.89 -4.85 9.74
N SER A 149 -5.06 -4.47 9.21
CA SER A 149 -5.44 -3.07 9.00
C SER A 149 -5.54 -2.25 10.30
N TYR A 150 -5.71 -2.91 11.44
CA TYR A 150 -5.69 -2.27 12.75
C TYR A 150 -4.26 -2.01 13.30
N THR A 151 -3.22 -2.38 12.58
CA THR A 151 -1.84 -2.09 12.98
C THR A 151 -1.55 -0.61 12.82
N LEU A 152 -1.12 0.05 13.91
CA LEU A 152 -0.68 1.45 13.87
C LEU A 152 0.56 1.56 12.98
N HIS A 153 0.53 2.47 12.01
CA HIS A 153 1.63 2.65 11.08
C HIS A 153 1.78 4.09 10.61
N GLU A 154 2.90 4.39 10.00
CA GLU A 154 3.21 5.71 9.47
C GLU A 154 4.18 5.64 8.28
N VAL A 155 4.14 6.64 7.41
CA VAL A 155 5.18 6.90 6.41
C VAL A 155 5.92 8.16 6.83
N LYS A 156 7.21 8.01 7.13
CA LYS A 156 8.08 9.14 7.52
C LYS A 156 8.26 10.10 6.35
N LYS A 157 8.58 11.34 6.70
CA LYS A 157 8.80 12.43 5.75
C LYS A 157 9.83 12.05 4.68
N ILE A 158 9.52 12.36 3.43
CA ILE A 158 10.47 12.35 2.32
C ILE A 158 11.33 13.60 2.41
N THR A 159 12.64 13.43 2.37
CA THR A 159 13.60 14.55 2.47
C THR A 159 14.26 14.87 1.12
N LYS A 160 14.30 13.90 0.19
CA LYS A 160 14.80 14.08 -1.19
C LYS A 160 14.05 13.13 -2.12
N GLY A 161 13.79 13.57 -3.35
CA GLY A 161 13.18 12.74 -4.41
C GLY A 161 11.71 12.44 -4.20
N GLU A 162 11.26 11.33 -4.76
CA GLU A 162 9.87 10.88 -4.74
C GLU A 162 9.76 9.39 -4.43
N ARG A 163 8.83 9.02 -3.54
CA ARG A 163 8.49 7.63 -3.25
C ARG A 163 7.10 7.32 -3.79
N ASN A 164 7.02 6.28 -4.59
CA ASN A 164 5.76 5.73 -5.08
C ASN A 164 5.47 4.38 -4.41
N SER A 165 4.23 4.16 -4.08
CA SER A 165 3.74 2.87 -3.57
C SER A 165 2.33 2.59 -4.05
N LEU A 166 1.99 1.31 -4.15
CA LEU A 166 0.63 0.85 -4.36
C LEU A 166 0.10 0.33 -3.03
N VAL A 167 -1.03 0.85 -2.60
CA VAL A 167 -1.68 0.49 -1.34
C VAL A 167 -3.02 -0.16 -1.66
N GLY A 168 -3.37 -1.20 -0.92
CA GLY A 168 -4.65 -1.85 -1.06
C GLY A 168 -5.18 -2.35 0.29
N TRP A 169 -6.49 -2.50 0.37
CA TRP A 169 -7.17 -3.01 1.54
C TRP A 169 -8.02 -4.21 1.17
N ILE A 170 -7.85 -5.27 1.94
CA ILE A 170 -8.63 -6.50 1.79
C ILE A 170 -9.64 -6.53 2.92
N THR A 171 -10.91 -6.58 2.53
CA THR A 171 -12.03 -6.60 3.46
C THR A 171 -12.41 -8.01 3.86
N GLY A 172 -13.16 -8.11 4.92
CA GLY A 172 -13.73 -9.36 5.40
C GLY A 172 -14.90 -9.09 6.37
N GLU A 173 -15.50 -10.16 6.88
CA GLU A 173 -16.53 -10.07 7.89
C GLU A 173 -16.01 -9.39 9.17
N PRO A 174 -16.86 -8.74 9.97
CA PRO A 174 -16.48 -8.23 11.29
C PRO A 174 -15.78 -9.29 12.17
N PHE A 175 -14.94 -8.84 13.08
CA PHE A 175 -14.37 -9.75 14.10
C PHE A 175 -15.49 -10.19 15.04
N LYS A 176 -15.55 -11.49 15.31
CA LYS A 176 -16.48 -12.11 16.30
C LYS A 176 -15.78 -12.29 17.60
#